data_8df14f816072d4eddad87ac0d62dcc3c
#
_entry.id   8df14f816072d4eddad87ac0d62dcc3c
#
_cell.length_a   1.000
_cell.length_b   1.000
_cell.length_c   1.000
_cell.angle_alpha   90.00
_cell.angle_beta   90.00
_cell.angle_gamma   90.00
#
_symmetry.space_group_name_H-M   'P 1'
#
loop_
_entity.id
_entity.type
_entity.pdbx_description
1 polymer ?
#
loop_
_entity_poly.entity_id
_entity_poly.type
_entity_poly.pdbx_seq_one_letter_code
_entity_poly.pdbx_strand_id
1 'polypeptide(L)'
;RSSAASDVYKRQNIMMETEKVKCLIVGSGPAGYTAAIYAGRANLSPVLYAGLQPGGQLTTTTDVENFPGYPQGIGGPELMEDLRKQAERFGADLRYGVATAANLAEAPYKITIDDEKMIEAETLIIATGAAAKYLGLEDEKKYAGMGVSACATCDGFFYRKKTVAVVGGGDTACEEAVYLAGLAAKVYLIVRKPYLRASKIMQERVMKHDKIEVLFEHNAVGLFGENGVEGVHLVQRMGEPDEKRYDVAIDGFFLAIGHKPNSDIFKPYVDTDEVGYIVTEPGTPRTKVPGVFAAGDVADPHYRQAITAAGTGCQAAIEAERYLSAKGLI
;
A
#
# COMPACT_ATOMS: atom_id res chain seq x y z
N ARG A 1 27.33 -45.93 -5.89
CA ARG A 1 26.93 -44.70 -5.19
C ARG A 1 26.43 -43.66 -6.19
N SER A 2 25.25 -43.90 -6.80
CA SER A 2 24.65 -42.95 -7.78
C SER A 2 23.12 -43.07 -7.82
N SER A 3 22.43 -43.37 -6.69
CA SER A 3 20.98 -43.45 -6.71
C SER A 3 20.27 -42.36 -5.90
N ALA A 4 20.95 -41.73 -4.95
CA ALA A 4 20.31 -40.71 -4.08
C ALA A 4 20.12 -39.34 -4.75
N ALA A 5 20.99 -38.97 -5.72
CA ALA A 5 20.84 -37.68 -6.42
C ALA A 5 19.73 -37.70 -7.49
N SER A 6 19.42 -38.88 -8.05
CA SER A 6 18.35 -39.04 -9.04
C SER A 6 16.94 -39.05 -8.41
N ASP A 7 16.85 -39.46 -7.14
CA ASP A 7 15.57 -39.50 -6.41
C ASP A 7 15.17 -38.12 -5.86
N VAL A 8 16.10 -37.22 -5.59
CA VAL A 8 15.82 -35.84 -5.20
C VAL A 8 15.30 -35.03 -6.42
N TYR A 9 15.84 -35.26 -7.63
CA TYR A 9 15.35 -34.62 -8.86
C TYR A 9 14.00 -35.16 -9.34
N LYS A 10 13.63 -36.40 -8.98
CA LYS A 10 12.33 -36.99 -9.32
C LYS A 10 11.19 -36.56 -8.40
N ARG A 11 11.45 -35.99 -7.23
CA ARG A 11 10.43 -35.46 -6.30
C ARG A 11 9.97 -34.05 -6.60
N GLN A 12 10.57 -33.35 -7.60
CA GLN A 12 10.18 -31.98 -7.97
C GLN A 12 9.17 -31.90 -9.14
N ASN A 13 8.68 -33.01 -9.68
CA ASN A 13 7.53 -33.04 -10.59
C ASN A 13 6.23 -33.37 -9.85
N ILE A 14 5.91 -32.67 -8.79
CA ILE A 14 4.52 -32.50 -8.37
C ILE A 14 3.92 -31.62 -9.47
N MET A 15 3.06 -32.20 -10.33
CA MET A 15 2.30 -31.41 -11.28
C MET A 15 1.47 -30.43 -10.46
N MET A 16 1.82 -29.13 -10.48
CA MET A 16 1.03 -28.08 -9.86
C MET A 16 -0.41 -28.20 -10.35
N GLU A 17 -1.36 -28.20 -9.43
CA GLU A 17 -2.78 -28.11 -9.78
C GLU A 17 -2.98 -26.81 -10.59
N THR A 18 -3.50 -26.97 -11.81
CA THR A 18 -3.74 -25.83 -12.71
C THR A 18 -5.22 -25.60 -12.84
N GLU A 19 -5.65 -24.38 -12.55
CA GLU A 19 -7.03 -23.91 -12.70
C GLU A 19 -7.12 -22.79 -13.72
N LYS A 20 -8.15 -22.82 -14.58
CA LYS A 20 -8.41 -21.78 -15.59
C LYS A 20 -9.50 -20.85 -15.13
N VAL A 21 -9.27 -19.55 -15.22
CA VAL A 21 -10.21 -18.50 -14.85
C VAL A 21 -10.29 -17.41 -15.91
N LYS A 22 -11.44 -16.76 -16.06
CA LYS A 22 -11.58 -15.64 -16.99
C LYS A 22 -10.93 -14.37 -16.43
N CYS A 23 -11.20 -14.05 -15.17
CA CYS A 23 -10.72 -12.85 -14.50
C CYS A 23 -10.11 -13.22 -13.15
N LEU A 24 -8.81 -12.99 -13.02
CA LEU A 24 -8.09 -13.12 -11.77
C LEU A 24 -7.80 -11.75 -11.17
N ILE A 25 -8.05 -11.61 -9.87
CA ILE A 25 -7.72 -10.42 -9.08
C ILE A 25 -6.73 -10.83 -8.00
N VAL A 26 -5.61 -10.12 -7.89
CA VAL A 26 -4.61 -10.36 -6.84
C VAL A 26 -4.55 -9.17 -5.90
N GLY A 27 -4.97 -9.42 -4.65
CA GLY A 27 -5.08 -8.42 -3.60
C GLY A 27 -6.52 -8.08 -3.23
N SER A 28 -6.77 -7.89 -1.93
CA SER A 28 -8.11 -7.73 -1.35
C SER A 28 -8.33 -6.37 -0.68
N GLY A 29 -7.49 -5.39 -0.96
CA GLY A 29 -7.72 -4.01 -0.55
C GLY A 29 -8.96 -3.39 -1.24
N PRO A 30 -9.24 -2.10 -1.00
CA PRO A 30 -10.39 -1.42 -1.62
C PRO A 30 -10.41 -1.54 -3.16
N ALA A 31 -9.25 -1.53 -3.81
CA ALA A 31 -9.14 -1.74 -5.26
C ALA A 31 -9.59 -3.15 -5.66
N GLY A 32 -9.09 -4.18 -4.97
CA GLY A 32 -9.39 -5.58 -5.30
C GLY A 32 -10.85 -5.93 -5.08
N TYR A 33 -11.43 -5.60 -3.93
CA TYR A 33 -12.85 -5.85 -3.68
C TYR A 33 -13.76 -5.04 -4.60
N THR A 34 -13.42 -3.79 -4.90
CA THR A 34 -14.19 -3.01 -5.87
C THR A 34 -14.10 -3.62 -7.28
N ALA A 35 -12.92 -4.05 -7.70
CA ALA A 35 -12.77 -4.77 -8.97
C ALA A 35 -13.62 -6.06 -8.98
N ALA A 36 -13.64 -6.83 -7.90
CA ALA A 36 -14.43 -8.04 -7.76
C ALA A 36 -15.94 -7.76 -7.83
N ILE A 37 -16.42 -6.67 -7.22
CA ILE A 37 -17.82 -6.22 -7.30
C ILE A 37 -18.20 -5.94 -8.77
N TYR A 38 -17.41 -5.14 -9.47
CA TYR A 38 -17.72 -4.74 -10.85
C TYR A 38 -17.58 -5.91 -11.83
N ALA A 39 -16.53 -6.73 -11.69
CA ALA A 39 -16.35 -7.93 -12.51
C ALA A 39 -17.44 -8.97 -12.27
N GLY A 40 -17.88 -9.17 -11.02
CA GLY A 40 -19.01 -10.03 -10.68
C GLY A 40 -20.31 -9.53 -11.32
N ARG A 41 -20.60 -8.23 -11.25
CA ARG A 41 -21.77 -7.61 -11.91
C ARG A 41 -21.73 -7.71 -13.43
N ALA A 42 -20.56 -7.76 -14.03
CA ALA A 42 -20.34 -8.01 -15.45
C ALA A 42 -20.35 -9.51 -15.82
N ASN A 43 -20.69 -10.39 -14.88
CA ASN A 43 -20.75 -11.84 -15.06
C ASN A 43 -19.41 -12.48 -15.51
N LEU A 44 -18.28 -11.93 -15.04
CA LEU A 44 -16.95 -12.44 -15.35
C LEU A 44 -16.55 -13.60 -14.45
N SER A 45 -17.33 -13.92 -13.40
CA SER A 45 -16.99 -14.92 -12.37
C SER A 45 -15.58 -14.74 -11.83
N PRO A 46 -15.27 -13.55 -11.26
CA PRO A 46 -13.91 -13.24 -10.84
C PRO A 46 -13.46 -14.12 -9.68
N VAL A 47 -12.21 -14.58 -9.76
CA VAL A 47 -11.50 -15.20 -8.64
C VAL A 47 -10.56 -14.19 -8.06
N LEU A 48 -10.62 -13.98 -6.74
CA LEU A 48 -9.74 -13.05 -6.03
C LEU A 48 -8.92 -13.79 -4.98
N TYR A 49 -7.60 -13.62 -5.02
CA TYR A 49 -6.70 -14.06 -3.96
C TYR A 49 -6.31 -12.91 -3.05
N ALA A 50 -6.59 -13.09 -1.74
CA ALA A 50 -6.57 -11.99 -0.77
C ALA A 50 -5.16 -11.48 -0.40
N GLY A 51 -4.13 -12.30 -0.58
CA GLY A 51 -2.78 -11.99 -0.13
C GLY A 51 -2.56 -12.27 1.36
N LEU A 52 -1.43 -11.80 1.90
CA LEU A 52 -1.03 -12.03 3.30
C LEU A 52 -1.96 -11.36 4.32
N GLN A 53 -2.57 -10.24 3.95
CA GLN A 53 -3.45 -9.46 4.82
C GLN A 53 -4.80 -9.26 4.12
N PRO A 54 -5.77 -10.17 4.34
CA PRO A 54 -7.12 -10.05 3.78
C PRO A 54 -7.78 -8.73 4.19
N GLY A 55 -8.28 -7.97 3.21
CA GLY A 55 -8.80 -6.62 3.41
C GLY A 55 -7.75 -5.50 3.29
N GLY A 56 -6.45 -5.84 3.25
CA GLY A 56 -5.36 -4.89 3.06
C GLY A 56 -5.14 -3.97 4.27
N GLN A 57 -4.48 -2.84 4.05
CA GLN A 57 -4.02 -1.94 5.11
C GLN A 57 -5.15 -1.37 5.98
N LEU A 58 -6.35 -1.19 5.45
CA LEU A 58 -7.48 -0.66 6.24
C LEU A 58 -7.89 -1.57 7.41
N THR A 59 -7.55 -2.85 7.37
CA THR A 59 -7.83 -3.77 8.50
C THR A 59 -6.99 -3.49 9.75
N THR A 60 -5.96 -2.65 9.63
CA THR A 60 -5.13 -2.19 10.76
C THR A 60 -5.44 -0.75 11.17
N THR A 61 -6.37 -0.09 10.48
CA THR A 61 -6.83 1.27 10.80
C THR A 61 -8.04 1.20 11.73
N THR A 62 -8.13 2.09 12.72
CA THR A 62 -9.27 2.14 13.64
C THR A 62 -10.47 2.77 12.95
N ASP A 63 -10.43 4.08 12.73
CA ASP A 63 -11.55 4.85 12.18
C ASP A 63 -11.23 5.37 10.77
N VAL A 64 -12.18 5.20 9.85
CA VAL A 64 -12.14 5.73 8.48
C VAL A 64 -13.27 6.75 8.35
N GLU A 65 -12.90 8.03 8.33
CA GLU A 65 -13.87 9.14 8.26
C GLU A 65 -13.98 9.75 6.84
N ASN A 66 -13.10 9.36 5.93
CA ASN A 66 -12.95 9.95 4.61
C ASN A 66 -13.38 9.04 3.46
N PHE A 67 -14.05 7.92 3.74
CA PHE A 67 -14.66 7.08 2.70
C PHE A 67 -16.13 7.47 2.53
N PRO A 68 -16.55 7.96 1.35
CA PRO A 68 -17.92 8.41 1.12
C PRO A 68 -18.95 7.30 1.33
N GLY A 69 -20.08 7.64 1.93
CA GLY A 69 -21.18 6.74 2.24
C GLY A 69 -21.32 6.43 3.73
N TYR A 70 -20.34 6.80 4.54
CA TYR A 70 -20.33 6.60 6.00
C TYR A 70 -20.24 7.95 6.73
N PRO A 71 -21.37 8.67 6.91
CA PRO A 71 -21.36 10.03 7.45
C PRO A 71 -20.95 10.13 8.92
N GLN A 72 -20.91 9.01 9.63
CA GLN A 72 -20.46 8.91 11.02
C GLN A 72 -19.05 8.28 11.13
N GLY A 73 -18.36 8.07 10.00
CA GLY A 73 -17.18 7.21 9.94
C GLY A 73 -17.54 5.72 10.03
N ILE A 74 -16.55 4.88 9.88
CA ILE A 74 -16.65 3.41 10.00
C ILE A 74 -15.31 2.84 10.42
N GLY A 75 -15.31 1.74 11.17
CA GLY A 75 -14.07 1.01 11.44
C GLY A 75 -13.44 0.45 10.16
N GLY A 76 -12.12 0.54 10.04
CA GLY A 76 -11.43 0.03 8.86
C GLY A 76 -11.72 -1.45 8.57
N PRO A 77 -11.63 -2.35 9.56
CA PRO A 77 -12.02 -3.76 9.38
C PRO A 77 -13.48 -3.94 8.95
N GLU A 78 -14.41 -3.14 9.49
CA GLU A 78 -15.84 -3.19 9.16
C GLU A 78 -16.08 -2.75 7.71
N LEU A 79 -15.45 -1.67 7.26
CA LEU A 79 -15.52 -1.21 5.87
C LEU A 79 -15.05 -2.31 4.91
N MET A 80 -13.93 -2.97 5.23
CA MET A 80 -13.39 -4.03 4.37
C MET A 80 -14.28 -5.29 4.36
N GLU A 81 -14.93 -5.58 5.48
CA GLU A 81 -15.92 -6.65 5.56
C GLU A 81 -17.18 -6.36 4.73
N ASP A 82 -17.64 -5.10 4.72
CA ASP A 82 -18.76 -4.67 3.87
C ASP A 82 -18.44 -4.81 2.39
N LEU A 83 -17.23 -4.38 1.97
CA LEU A 83 -16.78 -4.55 0.59
C LEU A 83 -16.63 -6.03 0.20
N ARG A 84 -16.12 -6.86 1.11
CA ARG A 84 -16.00 -8.31 0.94
C ARG A 84 -17.37 -8.95 0.68
N LYS A 85 -18.33 -8.70 1.58
CA LYS A 85 -19.70 -9.21 1.47
C LYS A 85 -20.38 -8.74 0.19
N GLN A 86 -20.12 -7.49 -0.21
CA GLN A 86 -20.68 -6.97 -1.46
C GLN A 86 -20.11 -7.70 -2.68
N ALA A 87 -18.80 -8.00 -2.70
CA ALA A 87 -18.17 -8.76 -3.78
C ALA A 87 -18.73 -10.21 -3.85
N GLU A 88 -18.84 -10.89 -2.72
CA GLU A 88 -19.44 -12.24 -2.63
C GLU A 88 -20.89 -12.27 -3.11
N ARG A 89 -21.68 -11.25 -2.76
CA ARG A 89 -23.07 -11.13 -3.21
C ARG A 89 -23.20 -11.11 -4.74
N PHE A 90 -22.20 -10.60 -5.45
CA PHE A 90 -22.15 -10.58 -6.91
C PHE A 90 -21.39 -11.77 -7.51
N GLY A 91 -21.14 -12.83 -6.72
CA GLY A 91 -20.57 -14.08 -7.21
C GLY A 91 -19.06 -14.06 -7.41
N ALA A 92 -18.34 -13.15 -6.78
CA ALA A 92 -16.89 -13.23 -6.72
C ALA A 92 -16.45 -14.39 -5.80
N ASP A 93 -15.52 -15.20 -6.29
CA ASP A 93 -14.90 -16.28 -5.53
C ASP A 93 -13.67 -15.74 -4.80
N LEU A 94 -13.83 -15.48 -3.50
CA LEU A 94 -12.80 -14.88 -2.65
C LEU A 94 -12.02 -15.98 -1.93
N ARG A 95 -10.71 -16.02 -2.18
CA ARG A 95 -9.82 -17.08 -1.68
C ARG A 95 -8.67 -16.53 -0.87
N TYR A 96 -8.22 -17.29 0.09
CA TYR A 96 -6.96 -17.04 0.78
C TYR A 96 -5.80 -17.59 -0.07
N GLY A 97 -4.65 -16.97 0.05
CA GLY A 97 -3.43 -17.35 -0.66
C GLY A 97 -2.67 -16.14 -1.18
N VAL A 98 -1.41 -16.34 -1.46
CA VAL A 98 -0.45 -15.31 -1.87
C VAL A 98 0.06 -15.62 -3.28
N ALA A 99 -0.01 -14.65 -4.19
CA ALA A 99 0.68 -14.77 -5.46
C ALA A 99 2.19 -14.67 -5.24
N THR A 100 2.90 -15.76 -5.50
CA THR A 100 4.35 -15.88 -5.27
C THR A 100 5.17 -15.74 -6.54
N ALA A 101 4.59 -16.05 -7.71
CA ALA A 101 5.23 -15.87 -9.01
C ALA A 101 4.20 -15.53 -10.09
N ALA A 102 4.67 -14.88 -11.15
CA ALA A 102 3.85 -14.53 -12.31
C ALA A 102 4.63 -14.82 -13.61
N ASN A 103 3.91 -15.28 -14.62
CA ASN A 103 4.36 -15.29 -16.01
C ASN A 103 3.30 -14.63 -16.89
N LEU A 104 3.61 -13.43 -17.37
CA LEU A 104 2.72 -12.58 -18.16
C LEU A 104 3.21 -12.43 -19.62
N ALA A 105 4.05 -13.35 -20.10
CA ALA A 105 4.61 -13.28 -21.46
C ALA A 105 3.53 -13.50 -22.52
N GLU A 106 2.55 -14.36 -22.26
CA GLU A 106 1.48 -14.72 -23.20
C GLU A 106 0.22 -15.12 -22.40
N ALA A 107 -0.95 -14.75 -22.90
CA ALA A 107 -2.24 -15.19 -22.35
C ALA A 107 -2.53 -16.65 -22.75
N PRO A 108 -3.19 -17.47 -21.89
CA PRO A 108 -3.61 -17.13 -20.54
C PRO A 108 -2.42 -16.94 -19.59
N TYR A 109 -2.50 -15.90 -18.77
CA TYR A 109 -1.45 -15.52 -17.83
C TYR A 109 -1.35 -16.50 -16.67
N LYS A 110 -0.13 -16.84 -16.27
CA LYS A 110 0.11 -17.85 -15.23
C LYS A 110 0.53 -17.19 -13.94
N ILE A 111 -0.24 -17.40 -12.89
CA ILE A 111 0.05 -16.90 -11.54
C ILE A 111 0.17 -18.09 -10.60
N THR A 112 1.29 -18.18 -9.90
CA THR A 112 1.50 -19.20 -8.88
C THR A 112 1.01 -18.67 -7.54
N ILE A 113 0.22 -19.47 -6.84
CA ILE A 113 -0.32 -19.19 -5.51
C ILE A 113 0.35 -20.12 -4.51
N ASP A 114 0.91 -19.56 -3.44
CA ASP A 114 1.53 -20.27 -2.30
C ASP A 114 2.60 -21.31 -2.71
N ASP A 115 3.22 -21.14 -3.89
CA ASP A 115 4.16 -22.08 -4.53
C ASP A 115 3.57 -23.48 -4.86
N GLU A 116 2.25 -23.66 -4.71
CA GLU A 116 1.57 -24.96 -4.79
C GLU A 116 0.57 -25.04 -5.96
N LYS A 117 -0.14 -23.96 -6.26
CA LYS A 117 -1.21 -23.91 -7.24
C LYS A 117 -0.92 -22.90 -8.37
N MET A 118 -1.25 -23.28 -9.60
CA MET A 118 -1.17 -22.39 -10.76
C MET A 118 -2.55 -21.97 -11.23
N ILE A 119 -2.75 -20.68 -11.42
CA ILE A 119 -3.95 -20.11 -12.04
C ILE A 119 -3.58 -19.62 -13.44
N GLU A 120 -4.27 -20.13 -14.45
CA GLU A 120 -4.23 -19.63 -15.83
C GLU A 120 -5.40 -18.68 -16.05
N ALA A 121 -5.11 -17.38 -16.18
CA ALA A 121 -6.11 -16.32 -16.27
C ALA A 121 -6.10 -15.67 -17.65
N GLU A 122 -7.28 -15.48 -18.24
CA GLU A 122 -7.43 -14.73 -19.49
C GLU A 122 -7.20 -13.22 -19.30
N THR A 123 -7.51 -12.71 -18.12
CA THR A 123 -7.22 -11.33 -17.71
C THR A 123 -6.83 -11.28 -16.23
N LEU A 124 -5.94 -10.33 -15.90
CA LEU A 124 -5.39 -10.15 -14.56
C LEU A 124 -5.56 -8.70 -14.08
N ILE A 125 -6.05 -8.54 -12.87
CA ILE A 125 -6.07 -7.26 -12.15
C ILE A 125 -5.10 -7.34 -10.98
N ILE A 126 -4.04 -6.53 -11.03
CA ILE A 126 -3.03 -6.43 -9.99
C ILE A 126 -3.50 -5.33 -9.02
N ALA A 127 -3.91 -5.73 -7.80
CA ALA A 127 -4.44 -4.86 -6.76
C ALA A 127 -3.70 -5.07 -5.43
N THR A 128 -2.40 -5.36 -5.51
CA THR A 128 -1.56 -5.80 -4.39
C THR A 128 -1.15 -4.69 -3.43
N GLY A 129 -1.45 -3.44 -3.76
CA GLY A 129 -1.18 -2.29 -2.91
C GLY A 129 0.30 -1.94 -2.76
N ALA A 130 0.61 -1.11 -1.75
CA ALA A 130 1.95 -0.69 -1.41
C ALA A 130 2.12 -0.69 0.12
N ALA A 131 3.23 -1.19 0.62
CA ALA A 131 3.53 -1.20 2.04
C ALA A 131 4.25 0.08 2.46
N ALA A 132 3.81 0.72 3.55
CA ALA A 132 4.54 1.83 4.15
C ALA A 132 5.91 1.35 4.66
N LYS A 133 6.92 2.20 4.54
CA LYS A 133 8.23 1.95 5.15
C LYS A 133 8.22 2.45 6.58
N TYR A 134 8.83 1.66 7.44
CA TYR A 134 9.03 1.96 8.86
C TYR A 134 10.51 2.13 9.18
N LEU A 135 10.83 2.77 10.29
CA LEU A 135 12.22 2.90 10.77
C LEU A 135 12.74 1.57 11.32
N GLY A 136 11.84 0.68 11.72
CA GLY A 136 12.15 -0.60 12.34
C GLY A 136 12.28 -0.51 13.86
N LEU A 137 11.71 0.52 14.48
CA LEU A 137 11.63 0.65 15.94
C LEU A 137 10.57 -0.32 16.49
N GLU A 138 10.86 -0.98 17.60
CA GLU A 138 9.90 -1.88 18.27
C GLU A 138 8.61 -1.15 18.66
N ASP A 139 8.74 0.10 19.07
CA ASP A 139 7.65 0.97 19.49
C ASP A 139 6.66 1.33 18.36
N GLU A 140 7.10 1.30 17.10
CA GLU A 140 6.21 1.57 15.96
C GLU A 140 5.04 0.60 15.92
N LYS A 141 5.27 -0.67 16.22
CA LYS A 141 4.21 -1.70 16.28
C LYS A 141 3.35 -1.53 17.53
N LYS A 142 3.97 -1.18 18.66
CA LYS A 142 3.27 -0.97 19.92
C LYS A 142 2.25 0.15 19.83
N TYR A 143 2.62 1.25 19.14
CA TYR A 143 1.77 2.45 19.02
C TYR A 143 1.04 2.56 17.67
N ALA A 144 1.00 1.49 16.86
CA ALA A 144 0.22 1.47 15.63
C ALA A 144 -1.27 1.74 15.93
N GLY A 145 -1.86 2.77 15.30
CA GLY A 145 -3.21 3.25 15.58
C GLY A 145 -3.38 4.00 16.91
N MET A 146 -2.30 4.14 17.69
CA MET A 146 -2.28 4.85 18.97
C MET A 146 -1.23 5.98 18.97
N GLY A 147 -1.04 6.63 17.85
CA GLY A 147 -0.10 7.75 17.69
C GLY A 147 0.91 7.57 16.57
N VAL A 148 1.18 6.37 16.08
CA VAL A 148 2.03 6.11 14.91
C VAL A 148 1.17 5.97 13.67
N SER A 149 1.49 6.75 12.63
CA SER A 149 0.80 6.75 11.33
C SER A 149 1.82 6.84 10.19
N ALA A 150 1.45 6.33 9.02
CA ALA A 150 2.16 6.51 7.75
C ALA A 150 1.32 7.26 6.69
N CYS A 151 0.26 7.95 7.12
CA CYS A 151 -0.65 8.69 6.25
C CYS A 151 -1.20 9.94 6.94
N ALA A 152 -0.60 11.09 6.65
CA ALA A 152 -1.05 12.37 7.24
C ALA A 152 -2.47 12.75 6.81
N THR A 153 -2.87 12.46 5.57
CA THR A 153 -4.21 12.74 5.06
C THR A 153 -5.29 11.84 5.66
N CYS A 154 -4.91 10.65 6.14
CA CYS A 154 -5.82 9.73 6.81
C CYS A 154 -6.07 10.17 8.26
N ASP A 155 -4.98 10.37 9.01
CA ASP A 155 -5.03 10.47 10.46
C ASP A 155 -4.81 11.90 10.99
N GLY A 156 -4.37 12.84 10.15
CA GLY A 156 -4.00 14.19 10.57
C GLY A 156 -5.13 14.95 11.30
N PHE A 157 -6.39 14.65 10.97
CA PHE A 157 -7.55 15.29 11.62
C PHE A 157 -7.62 15.01 13.13
N PHE A 158 -7.21 13.82 13.60
CA PHE A 158 -7.18 13.45 15.02
C PHE A 158 -6.15 14.21 15.83
N TYR A 159 -5.21 14.90 15.15
CA TYR A 159 -4.13 15.68 15.75
C TYR A 159 -4.34 17.20 15.66
N ARG A 160 -5.57 17.63 15.46
CA ARG A 160 -5.92 19.08 15.49
C ARG A 160 -5.51 19.71 16.84
N LYS A 161 -4.78 20.84 16.75
CA LYS A 161 -4.25 21.60 17.90
C LYS A 161 -3.28 20.82 18.80
N LYS A 162 -2.77 19.68 18.33
CA LYS A 162 -1.77 18.86 19.02
C LYS A 162 -0.37 19.10 18.42
N THR A 163 0.64 18.56 19.05
CA THR A 163 2.03 18.57 18.57
C THR A 163 2.36 17.25 17.89
N VAL A 164 2.87 17.27 16.68
CA VAL A 164 3.21 16.06 15.94
C VAL A 164 4.64 16.09 15.42
N ALA A 165 5.20 14.92 15.16
CA ALA A 165 6.45 14.76 14.46
C ALA A 165 6.24 14.04 13.11
N VAL A 166 6.94 14.50 12.08
CA VAL A 166 7.01 13.88 10.76
C VAL A 166 8.45 13.45 10.51
N VAL A 167 8.68 12.21 10.14
CA VAL A 167 10.01 11.70 9.80
C VAL A 167 10.17 11.59 8.30
N GLY A 168 11.18 12.29 7.76
CA GLY A 168 11.49 12.26 6.35
C GLY A 168 12.12 13.57 5.87
N GLY A 169 12.63 13.58 4.65
CA GLY A 169 13.28 14.79 4.08
C GLY A 169 13.10 14.93 2.58
N GLY A 170 12.19 14.17 1.97
CA GLY A 170 11.76 14.29 0.58
C GLY A 170 10.49 15.12 0.43
N ASP A 171 9.98 15.24 -0.81
CA ASP A 171 8.76 15.99 -1.11
C ASP A 171 7.57 15.52 -0.27
N THR A 172 7.31 14.21 -0.20
CA THR A 172 6.22 13.65 0.61
C THR A 172 6.29 14.11 2.07
N ALA A 173 7.48 14.07 2.69
CA ALA A 173 7.63 14.49 4.08
C ALA A 173 7.35 15.99 4.27
N CYS A 174 7.76 16.81 3.31
CA CYS A 174 7.49 18.23 3.32
C CYS A 174 6.00 18.53 3.09
N GLU A 175 5.36 17.84 2.16
CA GLU A 175 3.92 17.94 1.89
C GLU A 175 3.10 17.55 3.12
N GLU A 176 3.42 16.42 3.74
CA GLU A 176 2.74 15.95 4.96
C GLU A 176 2.96 16.91 6.14
N ALA A 177 4.19 17.45 6.31
CA ALA A 177 4.46 18.43 7.35
C ALA A 177 3.65 19.72 7.16
N VAL A 178 3.54 20.22 5.92
CA VAL A 178 2.72 21.40 5.59
C VAL A 178 1.23 21.11 5.80
N TYR A 179 0.75 19.95 5.36
CA TYR A 179 -0.63 19.53 5.58
C TYR A 179 -0.97 19.47 7.08
N LEU A 180 -0.14 18.79 7.88
CA LEU A 180 -0.32 18.68 9.32
C LEU A 180 -0.23 20.03 10.02
N ALA A 181 0.63 20.95 9.59
CA ALA A 181 0.73 22.29 10.14
C ALA A 181 -0.56 23.13 9.95
N GLY A 182 -1.38 22.79 8.95
CA GLY A 182 -2.72 23.33 8.80
C GLY A 182 -3.69 22.89 9.89
N LEU A 183 -3.45 21.76 10.54
CA LEU A 183 -4.31 21.16 11.56
C LEU A 183 -3.71 21.27 12.96
N ALA A 184 -2.45 20.87 13.12
CA ALA A 184 -1.73 20.77 14.39
C ALA A 184 -1.37 22.16 14.96
N ALA A 185 -1.03 22.18 16.25
CA ALA A 185 -0.45 23.36 16.90
C ALA A 185 1.02 23.52 16.52
N LYS A 186 1.77 22.41 16.41
CA LYS A 186 3.19 22.39 16.06
C LYS A 186 3.53 21.10 15.32
N VAL A 187 4.47 21.19 14.37
CA VAL A 187 5.03 20.07 13.62
C VAL A 187 6.56 20.08 13.76
N TYR A 188 7.12 18.98 14.21
CA TYR A 188 8.55 18.74 14.12
C TYR A 188 8.84 17.90 12.87
N LEU A 189 9.65 18.43 11.94
CA LEU A 189 10.11 17.66 10.77
C LEU A 189 11.51 17.09 11.08
N ILE A 190 11.57 15.80 11.34
CA ILE A 190 12.81 15.09 11.73
C ILE A 190 13.54 14.64 10.47
N VAL A 191 14.71 15.19 10.22
CA VAL A 191 15.50 14.99 9.00
C VAL A 191 16.88 14.44 9.33
N ARG A 192 17.18 13.23 8.89
CA ARG A 192 18.48 12.57 9.16
C ARG A 192 19.69 13.28 8.55
N LYS A 193 19.50 13.99 7.44
CA LYS A 193 20.56 14.71 6.72
C LYS A 193 20.60 16.18 7.15
N PRO A 194 21.71 16.91 6.91
CA PRO A 194 21.78 18.35 7.15
C PRO A 194 21.01 19.18 6.08
N TYR A 195 20.25 18.55 5.22
CA TYR A 195 19.48 19.18 4.16
C TYR A 195 18.22 18.37 3.80
N LEU A 196 17.24 19.07 3.23
CA LEU A 196 16.06 18.44 2.61
C LEU A 196 16.37 18.02 1.17
N ARG A 197 15.87 16.85 0.76
CA ARG A 197 15.95 16.33 -0.62
C ARG A 197 14.74 16.74 -1.45
N ALA A 198 13.78 17.39 -0.84
CA ALA A 198 12.58 17.87 -1.49
C ALA A 198 12.88 18.91 -2.58
N SER A 199 11.92 19.19 -3.45
CA SER A 199 11.98 20.29 -4.40
C SER A 199 12.17 21.64 -3.70
N LYS A 200 12.82 22.60 -4.36
CA LYS A 200 13.10 23.91 -3.77
C LYS A 200 11.84 24.61 -3.26
N ILE A 201 10.75 24.49 -4.00
CA ILE A 201 9.47 25.10 -3.61
C ILE A 201 8.92 24.51 -2.32
N MET A 202 9.06 23.19 -2.12
CA MET A 202 8.63 22.51 -0.88
C MET A 202 9.55 22.82 0.29
N GLN A 203 10.87 22.91 0.05
CA GLN A 203 11.82 23.37 1.06
C GLN A 203 11.45 24.78 1.56
N GLU A 204 11.18 25.71 0.64
CA GLU A 204 10.79 27.06 1.01
C GLU A 204 9.48 27.12 1.80
N ARG A 205 8.48 26.32 1.44
CA ARG A 205 7.20 26.24 2.17
C ARG A 205 7.40 25.78 3.61
N VAL A 206 8.18 24.72 3.80
CA VAL A 206 8.49 24.17 5.12
C VAL A 206 9.30 25.18 5.96
N MET A 207 10.37 25.73 5.40
CA MET A 207 11.28 26.63 6.12
C MET A 207 10.67 27.98 6.50
N LYS A 208 9.64 28.41 5.77
CA LYS A 208 8.93 29.67 6.05
C LYS A 208 7.70 29.49 6.94
N HIS A 209 7.30 28.24 7.25
CA HIS A 209 6.09 27.95 8.00
C HIS A 209 6.33 28.09 9.51
N ASP A 210 5.59 28.98 10.15
CA ASP A 210 5.73 29.35 11.58
C ASP A 210 5.46 28.18 12.58
N LYS A 211 4.68 27.19 12.18
CA LYS A 211 4.37 26.02 12.99
C LYS A 211 5.30 24.82 12.72
N ILE A 212 6.18 24.89 11.72
CA ILE A 212 7.09 23.78 11.39
C ILE A 212 8.50 24.09 11.92
N GLU A 213 9.01 23.20 12.72
CA GLU A 213 10.41 23.22 13.15
C GLU A 213 11.15 22.05 12.50
N VAL A 214 12.17 22.37 11.68
CA VAL A 214 12.97 21.33 11.01
C VAL A 214 14.16 20.96 11.89
N LEU A 215 14.20 19.70 12.28
CA LEU A 215 15.29 19.13 13.08
C LEU A 215 16.24 18.38 12.14
N PHE A 216 17.25 19.11 11.63
CA PHE A 216 18.29 18.52 10.78
C PHE A 216 19.27 17.67 11.58
N GLU A 217 19.84 16.64 10.94
CA GLU A 217 20.78 15.69 11.52
C GLU A 217 20.21 14.95 12.74
N HIS A 218 18.89 14.70 12.74
CA HIS A 218 18.20 13.98 13.81
C HIS A 218 17.68 12.62 13.36
N ASN A 219 17.80 11.65 14.24
CA ASN A 219 17.21 10.33 14.10
C ASN A 219 16.23 10.11 15.27
N ALA A 220 15.03 9.63 14.96
CA ALA A 220 14.15 9.06 15.95
C ALA A 220 14.64 7.65 16.27
N VAL A 221 14.83 7.35 17.57
CA VAL A 221 15.41 6.08 18.03
C VAL A 221 14.49 5.32 18.97
N GLY A 222 13.32 5.84 19.29
CA GLY A 222 12.30 5.22 20.13
C GLY A 222 11.14 6.16 20.36
N LEU A 223 10.01 5.59 20.79
CA LEU A 223 8.80 6.31 21.17
C LEU A 223 8.44 5.94 22.61
N PHE A 224 7.77 6.83 23.32
CA PHE A 224 7.28 6.56 24.65
C PHE A 224 5.87 7.10 24.88
N GLY A 225 5.18 6.55 25.87
CA GLY A 225 3.85 6.91 26.31
C GLY A 225 3.14 5.75 26.99
N GLU A 226 2.06 6.04 27.71
CA GLU A 226 1.27 5.05 28.44
C GLU A 226 0.12 4.48 27.59
N ASN A 227 -0.75 5.37 27.09
CA ASN A 227 -1.96 4.99 26.35
C ASN A 227 -1.90 5.39 24.85
N GLY A 228 -0.73 5.68 24.36
CA GLY A 228 -0.42 6.14 23.00
C GLY A 228 0.92 6.83 22.98
N VAL A 229 1.26 7.46 21.87
CA VAL A 229 2.48 8.24 21.75
C VAL A 229 2.35 9.53 22.55
N GLU A 230 3.28 9.76 23.48
CA GLU A 230 3.43 10.98 24.27
C GLU A 230 4.78 11.67 24.00
N GLY A 231 5.69 10.99 23.32
CA GLY A 231 6.96 11.58 22.93
C GLY A 231 7.84 10.67 22.08
N VAL A 232 8.93 11.26 21.60
CA VAL A 232 9.94 10.61 20.76
C VAL A 232 11.34 10.84 21.35
N HIS A 233 12.13 9.78 21.39
CA HIS A 233 13.56 9.83 21.70
C HIS A 233 14.33 10.22 20.45
N LEU A 234 15.08 11.33 20.52
CA LEU A 234 15.87 11.87 19.42
C LEU A 234 17.35 11.77 19.68
N VAL A 235 18.09 11.49 18.63
CA VAL A 235 19.55 11.57 18.59
C VAL A 235 19.96 12.56 17.51
N GLN A 236 20.60 13.65 17.91
CA GLN A 236 21.22 14.60 16.99
C GLN A 236 22.65 14.16 16.69
N ARG A 237 23.05 14.18 15.41
CA ARG A 237 24.38 13.82 14.91
C ARG A 237 24.84 12.44 15.40
N MET A 238 23.97 11.47 15.21
CA MET A 238 24.15 10.08 15.65
C MET A 238 25.47 9.48 15.12
N GLY A 239 26.29 9.01 16.05
CA GLY A 239 27.62 8.45 15.75
C GLY A 239 28.76 9.46 15.64
N GLU A 240 28.48 10.75 15.81
CA GLU A 240 29.50 11.80 15.81
C GLU A 240 29.99 12.12 17.22
N PRO A 241 31.20 12.74 17.39
CA PRO A 241 31.75 13.04 18.72
C PRO A 241 30.89 13.97 19.58
N ASP A 242 30.05 14.78 18.97
CA ASP A 242 29.14 15.72 19.61
C ASP A 242 27.68 15.28 19.58
N GLU A 243 27.46 13.95 19.52
CA GLU A 243 26.12 13.35 19.60
C GLU A 243 25.36 13.86 20.83
N LYS A 244 24.09 14.24 20.62
CA LYS A 244 23.19 14.63 21.71
C LYS A 244 21.94 13.79 21.69
N ARG A 245 21.47 13.38 22.86
CA ARG A 245 20.24 12.63 23.06
C ARG A 245 19.27 13.44 23.91
N TYR A 246 18.02 13.52 23.50
CA TYR A 246 16.98 14.20 24.24
C TYR A 246 15.59 13.74 23.77
N ASP A 247 14.59 14.08 24.56
CA ASP A 247 13.21 13.71 24.29
C ASP A 247 12.40 14.94 23.84
N VAL A 248 11.46 14.69 22.96
CA VAL A 248 10.49 15.71 22.52
C VAL A 248 9.09 15.18 22.76
N ALA A 249 8.27 15.96 23.46
CA ALA A 249 6.86 15.63 23.66
C ALA A 249 6.09 15.83 22.36
N ILE A 250 5.36 14.80 21.95
CA ILE A 250 4.49 14.79 20.77
C ILE A 250 3.27 13.94 21.04
N ASP A 251 2.17 14.24 20.37
CA ASP A 251 0.93 13.46 20.43
C ASP A 251 0.81 12.47 19.26
N GLY A 252 1.58 12.66 18.19
CA GLY A 252 1.54 11.83 16.99
C GLY A 252 2.88 11.79 16.24
N PHE A 253 3.18 10.64 15.66
CA PHE A 253 4.42 10.34 14.95
C PHE A 253 4.11 9.82 13.54
N PHE A 254 4.45 10.59 12.52
CA PHE A 254 4.14 10.32 11.13
C PHE A 254 5.38 9.88 10.36
N LEU A 255 5.28 8.75 9.68
CA LEU A 255 6.37 8.15 8.90
C LEU A 255 6.22 8.50 7.43
N ALA A 256 6.92 9.55 6.98
CA ALA A 256 6.95 10.02 5.59
C ALA A 256 8.25 9.63 4.89
N ILE A 257 8.71 8.38 5.07
CA ILE A 257 9.94 7.83 4.49
C ILE A 257 9.71 6.98 3.23
N GLY A 258 8.48 7.02 2.72
CA GLY A 258 8.07 6.40 1.47
C GLY A 258 7.36 5.06 1.64
N HIS A 259 6.93 4.51 0.51
CA HIS A 259 6.26 3.24 0.41
C HIS A 259 7.04 2.30 -0.50
N LYS A 260 6.75 1.02 -0.42
CA LYS A 260 7.22 -0.01 -1.36
C LYS A 260 5.99 -0.64 -2.01
N PRO A 261 5.77 -0.45 -3.32
CA PRO A 261 4.69 -1.13 -4.02
C PRO A 261 4.94 -2.65 -4.07
N ASN A 262 3.87 -3.44 -3.94
CA ASN A 262 3.94 -4.89 -3.95
C ASN A 262 3.86 -5.42 -5.39
N SER A 263 4.85 -5.06 -6.20
CA SER A 263 4.93 -5.32 -7.65
C SER A 263 6.02 -6.30 -8.04
N ASP A 264 6.85 -6.77 -7.10
CA ASP A 264 8.10 -7.47 -7.38
C ASP A 264 7.94 -8.66 -8.35
N ILE A 265 6.91 -9.49 -8.20
CA ILE A 265 6.67 -10.66 -9.07
C ILE A 265 6.21 -10.29 -10.49
N PHE A 266 5.74 -9.06 -10.69
CA PHE A 266 5.23 -8.57 -11.99
C PHE A 266 6.25 -7.74 -12.76
N LYS A 267 7.28 -7.21 -12.10
CA LYS A 267 8.34 -6.35 -12.69
C LYS A 267 8.99 -6.90 -13.95
N PRO A 268 9.21 -8.22 -14.12
CA PRO A 268 9.79 -8.73 -15.35
C PRO A 268 8.92 -8.50 -16.60
N TYR A 269 7.64 -8.21 -16.42
CA TYR A 269 6.66 -8.17 -17.51
C TYR A 269 6.01 -6.79 -17.70
N VAL A 270 5.80 -6.03 -16.63
CA VAL A 270 5.18 -4.70 -16.68
C VAL A 270 6.23 -3.62 -16.47
N ASP A 271 5.95 -2.40 -16.97
CA ASP A 271 6.82 -1.26 -16.67
C ASP A 271 6.58 -0.77 -15.24
N THR A 272 7.65 -0.36 -14.57
CA THR A 272 7.60 0.25 -13.25
C THR A 272 8.44 1.52 -13.24
N ASP A 273 8.08 2.46 -12.36
CA ASP A 273 8.93 3.59 -12.06
C ASP A 273 10.18 3.17 -11.23
N GLU A 274 11.03 4.14 -10.90
CA GLU A 274 12.27 3.91 -10.12
C GLU A 274 12.02 3.34 -8.71
N VAL A 275 10.85 3.59 -8.14
CA VAL A 275 10.44 3.09 -6.81
C VAL A 275 9.83 1.69 -6.92
N GLY A 276 9.24 1.36 -8.07
CA GLY A 276 8.61 0.07 -8.36
C GLY A 276 7.09 0.15 -8.51
N TYR A 277 6.48 1.33 -8.57
CA TYR A 277 5.07 1.49 -8.90
C TYR A 277 4.82 1.07 -10.35
N ILE A 278 3.76 0.30 -10.59
CA ILE A 278 3.41 -0.13 -11.94
C ILE A 278 2.95 1.08 -12.75
N VAL A 279 3.58 1.27 -13.92
CA VAL A 279 3.22 2.33 -14.87
C VAL A 279 2.02 1.88 -15.68
N THR A 280 1.00 2.72 -15.72
CA THR A 280 -0.21 2.52 -16.53
C THR A 280 -0.34 3.60 -17.59
N GLU A 281 -1.12 3.37 -18.62
CA GLU A 281 -1.50 4.40 -19.57
C GLU A 281 -2.20 5.55 -18.84
N PRO A 282 -1.85 6.81 -19.09
CA PRO A 282 -2.44 7.95 -18.38
C PRO A 282 -3.96 7.93 -18.37
N GLY A 283 -4.55 8.01 -17.17
CA GLY A 283 -6.01 8.03 -16.97
C GLY A 283 -6.70 6.67 -17.11
N THR A 284 -5.94 5.58 -17.24
CA THR A 284 -6.47 4.22 -17.35
C THR A 284 -5.71 3.25 -16.42
N PRO A 285 -6.25 2.08 -16.08
CA PRO A 285 -5.55 1.04 -15.34
C PRO A 285 -4.71 0.10 -16.24
N ARG A 286 -4.60 0.38 -17.53
CA ARG A 286 -3.94 -0.49 -18.52
C ARG A 286 -2.43 -0.47 -18.32
N THR A 287 -1.84 -1.66 -18.18
CA THR A 287 -0.39 -1.84 -18.28
C THR A 287 0.04 -2.00 -19.73
N LYS A 288 1.33 -2.10 -20.00
CA LYS A 288 1.82 -2.43 -21.36
C LYS A 288 1.44 -3.85 -21.82
N VAL A 289 1.02 -4.73 -20.91
CA VAL A 289 0.62 -6.11 -21.23
C VAL A 289 -0.90 -6.14 -21.47
N PRO A 290 -1.37 -6.46 -22.69
CA PRO A 290 -2.81 -6.48 -23.01
C PRO A 290 -3.57 -7.43 -22.09
N GLY A 291 -4.67 -6.97 -21.46
CA GLY A 291 -5.48 -7.80 -20.55
C GLY A 291 -4.91 -7.87 -19.12
N VAL A 292 -3.81 -7.18 -18.84
CA VAL A 292 -3.26 -7.01 -17.49
C VAL A 292 -3.44 -5.56 -17.05
N PHE A 293 -4.11 -5.38 -15.92
CA PHE A 293 -4.48 -4.09 -15.35
C PHE A 293 -3.87 -3.92 -13.95
N ALA A 294 -3.56 -2.69 -13.57
CA ALA A 294 -3.08 -2.37 -12.23
C ALA A 294 -4.00 -1.33 -11.59
N ALA A 295 -4.35 -1.54 -10.31
CA ALA A 295 -5.29 -0.70 -9.58
C ALA A 295 -4.89 -0.52 -8.12
N GLY A 296 -5.22 0.64 -7.56
CA GLY A 296 -4.88 1.02 -6.20
C GLY A 296 -3.40 1.37 -6.04
N ASP A 297 -2.94 1.29 -4.80
CA ASP A 297 -1.64 1.83 -4.41
C ASP A 297 -0.43 1.17 -5.10
N VAL A 298 -0.59 0.01 -5.74
CA VAL A 298 0.49 -0.61 -6.52
C VAL A 298 0.86 0.21 -7.77
N ALA A 299 -0.06 1.06 -8.24
CA ALA A 299 0.11 1.94 -9.40
C ALA A 299 -0.12 3.43 -9.06
N ASP A 300 -0.38 3.76 -7.80
CA ASP A 300 -0.61 5.14 -7.34
C ASP A 300 0.51 5.62 -6.40
N PRO A 301 1.53 6.33 -6.91
CA PRO A 301 2.59 6.88 -6.08
C PRO A 301 2.17 8.14 -5.31
N HIS A 302 0.99 8.73 -5.59
CA HIS A 302 0.61 10.07 -5.14
C HIS A 302 -0.47 10.08 -4.07
N TYR A 303 -1.64 9.50 -4.35
CA TYR A 303 -2.83 9.66 -3.51
C TYR A 303 -2.92 8.62 -2.41
N ARG A 304 -2.84 7.34 -2.75
CA ARG A 304 -2.90 6.21 -1.80
C ARG A 304 -4.07 6.34 -0.83
N GLN A 305 -5.26 6.56 -1.38
CA GLN A 305 -6.51 6.67 -0.62
C GLN A 305 -7.44 5.49 -0.94
N ALA A 306 -8.23 5.07 0.05
CA ALA A 306 -9.21 4.01 -0.14
C ALA A 306 -10.16 4.27 -1.30
N ILE A 307 -10.62 5.51 -1.44
CA ILE A 307 -11.57 5.91 -2.50
C ILE A 307 -10.92 5.95 -3.88
N THR A 308 -9.66 6.41 -4.01
CA THR A 308 -8.94 6.37 -5.29
C THR A 308 -8.61 4.95 -5.69
N ALA A 309 -8.24 4.11 -4.72
CA ALA A 309 -8.01 2.68 -4.94
C ALA A 309 -9.29 1.97 -5.41
N ALA A 310 -10.42 2.22 -4.76
CA ALA A 310 -11.73 1.70 -5.19
C ALA A 310 -12.08 2.18 -6.61
N GLY A 311 -11.87 3.47 -6.92
CA GLY A 311 -12.10 4.03 -8.24
C GLY A 311 -11.30 3.36 -9.34
N THR A 312 -10.01 3.15 -9.12
CA THR A 312 -9.13 2.45 -10.09
C THR A 312 -9.46 0.96 -10.19
N GLY A 313 -9.90 0.32 -9.10
CA GLY A 313 -10.43 -1.05 -9.11
C GLY A 313 -11.66 -1.19 -10.00
N CYS A 314 -12.61 -0.25 -9.91
CA CYS A 314 -13.74 -0.15 -10.82
C CYS A 314 -13.30 -0.04 -12.28
N GLN A 315 -12.37 0.88 -12.59
CA GLN A 315 -11.84 1.05 -13.95
C GLN A 315 -11.19 -0.24 -14.46
N ALA A 316 -10.40 -0.93 -13.65
CA ALA A 316 -9.73 -2.17 -14.03
C ALA A 316 -10.72 -3.28 -14.40
N ALA A 317 -11.79 -3.43 -13.63
CA ALA A 317 -12.84 -4.41 -13.94
C ALA A 317 -13.58 -4.10 -15.25
N ILE A 318 -13.87 -2.83 -15.52
CA ILE A 318 -14.50 -2.39 -16.77
C ILE A 318 -13.57 -2.67 -17.97
N GLU A 319 -12.28 -2.38 -17.82
CA GLU A 319 -11.30 -2.67 -18.89
C GLU A 319 -11.09 -4.18 -19.09
N ALA A 320 -11.16 -4.99 -18.03
CA ALA A 320 -11.11 -6.45 -18.11
C ALA A 320 -12.32 -7.00 -18.89
N GLU A 321 -13.52 -6.51 -18.63
CA GLU A 321 -14.73 -6.85 -19.38
C GLU A 321 -14.57 -6.50 -20.86
N ARG A 322 -14.15 -5.27 -21.18
CA ARG A 322 -13.93 -4.83 -22.57
C ARG A 322 -12.91 -5.69 -23.30
N TYR A 323 -11.81 -6.04 -22.63
CA TYR A 323 -10.77 -6.89 -23.19
C TYR A 323 -11.30 -8.28 -23.51
N LEU A 324 -12.01 -8.91 -22.58
CA LEU A 324 -12.60 -10.25 -22.78
C LEU A 324 -13.64 -10.26 -23.88
N SER A 325 -14.51 -9.24 -23.93
CA SER A 325 -15.52 -9.05 -24.99
C SER A 325 -14.86 -8.90 -26.36
N ALA A 326 -13.84 -8.07 -26.48
CA ALA A 326 -13.09 -7.88 -27.73
C ALA A 326 -12.38 -9.16 -28.22
N LYS A 327 -12.08 -10.08 -27.31
CA LYS A 327 -11.51 -11.40 -27.63
C LYS A 327 -12.55 -12.47 -27.90
N GLY A 328 -13.84 -12.17 -27.73
CA GLY A 328 -14.93 -13.15 -27.87
C GLY A 328 -14.94 -14.24 -26.79
N LEU A 329 -14.43 -13.90 -25.58
CA LEU A 329 -14.37 -14.83 -24.45
C LEU A 329 -15.58 -14.70 -23.50
N ILE A 330 -16.37 -13.65 -23.73
CA ILE A 330 -17.66 -13.40 -23.06
C ILE A 330 -18.70 -12.89 -24.06
#